data_883a8390dafb1006b2496ab9b9a8c281
#
_entry.id   883a8390dafb1006b2496ab9b9a8c281
#
_cell.length_a   1.000
_cell.length_b   1.000
_cell.length_c   1.000
_cell.angle_alpha   90.00
_cell.angle_beta   90.00
_cell.angle_gamma   90.00
#
_symmetry.space_group_name_H-M   'P 1'
#
loop_
_entity.id
_entity.type
_entity.pdbx_description
1 polymer ?
#
loop_
_entity_poly.entity_id
_entity_poly.type
_entity_poly.pdbx_seq_one_letter_code
_entity_poly.pdbx_strand_id
1 'polypeptide(L)'
;AELGIPGLARVVTANDRFYRIDTALIVPEVHPEDWRLRIHGMVAEEFELTWDDLLALPLEESWTTLACVSNEVGGTLIGNAKWLGYPVRSLLERARPDPDADMVLSRSVDGFTASTPLEALTDGRNAILAVGMNDEPLPIEHGFPARLVVPGLYGYVSATKWVESLEVTRFDRARAYWTDRGWSERGPIKLQSRIDVPRKGQGLSAGDAVIAGVAWHQGVGIAGVEVQVDEGPWQEAALATTISDDTWVQWSLPWTATEGAHLLRCRATGKDGLRQTPDRAAPAPDGATGWHERFVQVF
;
A
#
# COMPACT_ATOMS: atom_id res chain seq x y z
N ALA A 1 -7.76 12.06 10.99
CA ALA A 1 -7.46 12.48 12.35
C ALA A 1 -6.94 11.30 13.16
N GLU A 2 -5.94 11.53 13.96
CA GLU A 2 -5.32 10.52 14.83
C GLU A 2 -6.19 10.26 16.06
N LEU A 3 -6.56 8.99 16.33
CA LEU A 3 -7.35 8.64 17.51
C LEU A 3 -6.52 8.63 18.82
N GLY A 4 -5.21 8.45 18.71
CA GLY A 4 -4.32 8.47 19.87
C GLY A 4 -4.51 7.33 20.86
N ILE A 5 -5.06 6.20 20.43
CA ILE A 5 -5.26 5.01 21.28
C ILE A 5 -3.93 4.26 21.39
N PRO A 6 -3.43 3.97 22.61
CA PRO A 6 -2.19 3.21 22.78
C PRO A 6 -2.27 1.83 22.11
N GLY A 7 -1.26 1.49 21.31
CA GLY A 7 -1.20 0.23 20.58
C GLY A 7 -1.86 0.25 19.20
N LEU A 8 -2.68 1.24 18.91
CA LEU A 8 -3.25 1.45 17.58
C LEU A 8 -2.18 1.98 16.62
N ALA A 9 -2.10 1.42 15.41
CA ALA A 9 -1.23 1.96 14.37
C ALA A 9 -1.56 3.44 14.12
N ARG A 10 -0.54 4.29 14.07
CA ARG A 10 -0.71 5.71 13.75
C ARG A 10 -1.19 5.88 12.33
N VAL A 11 -1.94 6.95 12.07
CA VAL A 11 -2.39 7.26 10.71
C VAL A 11 -1.20 7.39 9.77
N VAL A 12 -0.14 8.10 10.19
CA VAL A 12 1.11 8.22 9.43
C VAL A 12 2.15 7.28 9.99
N THR A 13 2.65 6.37 9.16
CA THR A 13 3.71 5.45 9.52
C THR A 13 5.06 6.16 9.43
N ALA A 14 5.80 6.21 10.54
CA ALA A 14 7.13 6.82 10.54
C ALA A 14 8.07 6.10 9.56
N ASN A 15 9.01 6.84 8.98
CA ASN A 15 9.91 6.29 7.95
C ASN A 15 10.71 5.09 8.43
N ASP A 16 11.14 5.07 9.68
CA ASP A 16 11.90 3.97 10.30
C ASP A 16 11.02 2.78 10.70
N ARG A 17 9.70 2.94 10.68
CA ARG A 17 8.71 1.91 11.00
C ARG A 17 8.00 1.37 9.78
N PHE A 18 8.11 2.04 8.63
CA PHE A 18 7.49 1.60 7.39
C PHE A 18 8.09 0.26 6.96
N TYR A 19 7.25 -0.69 6.55
CA TYR A 19 7.72 -2.01 6.15
C TYR A 19 8.71 -1.92 4.99
N ARG A 20 9.63 -2.88 4.95
CA ARG A 20 10.62 -2.98 3.90
C ARG A 20 10.60 -4.37 3.29
N ILE A 21 10.25 -4.45 2.02
CA ILE A 21 10.31 -5.67 1.20
C ILE A 21 10.93 -5.29 -0.13
N ASP A 22 11.99 -6.00 -0.51
CA ASP A 22 12.65 -5.86 -1.82
C ASP A 22 13.50 -7.11 -2.11
N THR A 23 14.09 -7.15 -3.30
CA THR A 23 14.96 -8.25 -3.73
C THR A 23 16.45 -7.90 -3.57
N ALA A 24 16.76 -6.73 -3.05
CA ALA A 24 18.13 -6.28 -2.91
C ALA A 24 18.85 -7.00 -1.76
N LEU A 25 19.94 -7.69 -2.05
CA LEU A 25 20.81 -8.28 -1.04
C LEU A 25 21.58 -7.20 -0.27
N ILE A 26 21.94 -6.14 -0.98
CA ILE A 26 22.59 -4.94 -0.45
C ILE A 26 21.75 -3.76 -0.90
N VAL A 27 21.44 -2.84 0.03
CA VAL A 27 20.68 -1.63 -0.30
C VAL A 27 21.47 -0.82 -1.33
N PRO A 28 20.89 -0.55 -2.53
CA PRO A 28 21.57 0.27 -3.52
C PRO A 28 21.88 1.67 -2.99
N GLU A 29 23.10 2.13 -3.25
CA GLU A 29 23.51 3.50 -3.01
C GLU A 29 23.63 4.22 -4.35
N VAL A 30 22.67 5.06 -4.66
CA VAL A 30 22.65 5.82 -5.91
C VAL A 30 22.86 7.29 -5.59
N HIS A 31 23.94 7.85 -6.10
CA HIS A 31 24.18 9.29 -5.97
C HIS A 31 23.22 10.04 -6.91
N PRO A 32 22.54 11.09 -6.44
CA PRO A 32 21.57 11.83 -7.27
C PRO A 32 22.19 12.36 -8.57
N GLU A 33 23.45 12.79 -8.54
CA GLU A 33 24.18 13.28 -9.71
C GLU A 33 24.38 12.21 -10.79
N ASP A 34 24.39 10.94 -10.43
CA ASP A 34 24.56 9.81 -11.35
C ASP A 34 23.21 9.20 -11.75
N TRP A 35 22.13 9.57 -11.06
CA TRP A 35 20.81 9.01 -11.33
C TRP A 35 20.24 9.51 -12.65
N ARG A 36 19.64 8.60 -13.40
CA ARG A 36 18.89 8.89 -14.61
C ARG A 36 17.63 8.03 -14.62
N LEU A 37 16.53 8.59 -15.15
CA LEU A 37 15.33 7.83 -15.46
C LEU A 37 15.12 7.86 -16.96
N ARG A 38 15.16 6.68 -17.58
CA ARG A 38 14.87 6.51 -18.99
C ARG A 38 13.41 6.13 -19.19
N ILE A 39 12.71 6.85 -20.05
CA ILE A 39 11.35 6.50 -20.50
C ILE A 39 11.46 6.12 -21.95
N HIS A 40 11.08 4.86 -22.27
CA HIS A 40 11.32 4.27 -23.57
C HIS A 40 10.31 3.17 -23.91
N GLY A 41 10.53 2.47 -25.04
CA GLY A 41 9.72 1.36 -25.49
C GLY A 41 8.68 1.80 -26.52
N MET A 42 7.44 1.37 -26.34
CA MET A 42 6.33 1.67 -27.26
C MET A 42 5.82 3.10 -27.04
N VAL A 43 6.64 4.07 -27.35
CA VAL A 43 6.37 5.50 -27.20
C VAL A 43 6.77 6.26 -28.48
N ALA A 44 6.12 7.39 -28.73
CA ALA A 44 6.50 8.26 -29.83
C ALA A 44 7.78 9.05 -29.52
N GLU A 45 8.01 9.39 -28.26
CA GLU A 45 9.19 10.13 -27.79
C GLU A 45 9.83 9.39 -26.61
N GLU A 46 11.06 8.91 -26.82
CA GLU A 46 11.91 8.44 -25.72
C GLU A 46 12.65 9.64 -25.12
N PHE A 47 12.82 9.67 -23.82
CA PHE A 47 13.60 10.69 -23.16
C PHE A 47 14.18 10.20 -21.84
N GLU A 48 15.08 11.00 -21.31
CA GLU A 48 15.78 10.70 -20.05
C GLU A 48 15.70 11.94 -19.16
N LEU A 49 15.48 11.72 -17.86
CA LEU A 49 15.50 12.75 -16.85
C LEU A 49 16.73 12.58 -15.97
N THR A 50 17.42 13.70 -15.71
CA THR A 50 18.40 13.80 -14.63
C THR A 50 17.69 14.11 -13.32
N TRP A 51 18.42 14.02 -12.20
CA TRP A 51 17.89 14.45 -10.91
C TRP A 51 17.46 15.91 -10.92
N ASP A 52 18.29 16.79 -11.48
CA ASP A 52 17.97 18.20 -11.59
C ASP A 52 16.74 18.46 -12.47
N ASP A 53 16.58 17.71 -13.57
CA ASP A 53 15.40 17.78 -14.41
C ASP A 53 14.13 17.45 -13.62
N LEU A 54 14.17 16.38 -12.83
CA LEU A 54 13.04 15.94 -12.02
C LEU A 54 12.68 16.98 -10.95
N LEU A 55 13.68 17.50 -10.23
CA LEU A 55 13.45 18.48 -9.18
C LEU A 55 12.96 19.84 -9.70
N ALA A 56 13.18 20.13 -10.98
CA ALA A 56 12.69 21.35 -11.62
C ALA A 56 11.22 21.27 -12.03
N LEU A 57 10.62 20.07 -12.00
CA LEU A 57 9.20 19.86 -12.32
C LEU A 57 8.32 20.24 -11.12
N PRO A 58 7.03 20.60 -11.36
CA PRO A 58 6.11 20.89 -10.26
C PRO A 58 5.75 19.59 -9.52
N LEU A 59 6.37 19.39 -8.37
CA LEU A 59 6.14 18.23 -7.54
C LEU A 59 4.83 18.35 -6.77
N GLU A 60 4.16 17.23 -6.55
CA GLU A 60 2.88 17.13 -5.85
C GLU A 60 2.98 16.16 -4.66
N GLU A 61 2.16 16.42 -3.64
CA GLU A 61 2.01 15.49 -2.51
C GLU A 61 0.96 14.43 -2.83
N SER A 62 1.21 13.21 -2.36
CA SER A 62 0.28 12.08 -2.48
C SER A 62 0.23 11.32 -1.16
N TRP A 63 -0.94 11.29 -0.53
CA TRP A 63 -1.19 10.42 0.61
C TRP A 63 -1.60 9.04 0.10
N THR A 64 -0.79 8.03 0.36
CA THR A 64 -1.05 6.69 -0.16
C THR A 64 -0.60 5.63 0.84
N THR A 65 -1.51 4.71 1.14
CA THR A 65 -1.20 3.49 1.91
C THR A 65 -0.70 2.42 0.95
N LEU A 66 0.53 1.96 1.17
CA LEU A 66 1.12 0.85 0.42
C LEU A 66 1.00 -0.44 1.20
N ALA A 67 0.82 -1.54 0.49
CA ALA A 67 0.78 -2.88 1.07
C ALA A 67 1.58 -3.86 0.22
N CYS A 68 2.25 -4.79 0.89
CA CYS A 68 2.89 -5.93 0.24
C CYS A 68 1.86 -7.04 0.01
N VAL A 69 1.93 -7.71 -1.13
CA VAL A 69 1.06 -8.85 -1.44
C VAL A 69 1.28 -10.02 -0.48
N SER A 70 2.47 -10.13 0.11
CA SER A 70 2.81 -11.13 1.12
C SER A 70 2.19 -10.85 2.48
N ASN A 71 1.50 -9.74 2.65
CA ASN A 71 0.84 -9.40 3.90
C ASN A 71 -0.27 -10.41 4.20
N GLU A 72 -0.12 -11.13 5.30
CA GLU A 72 -1.17 -12.03 5.80
C GLU A 72 -2.30 -11.23 6.43
N VAL A 73 -3.46 -11.86 6.60
CA VAL A 73 -4.56 -11.26 7.37
C VAL A 73 -4.06 -10.92 8.78
N GLY A 74 -4.19 -9.66 9.19
CA GLY A 74 -3.65 -9.18 10.45
C GLY A 74 -2.16 -8.89 10.46
N GLY A 75 -1.49 -8.98 9.30
CA GLY A 75 -0.05 -8.77 9.18
C GLY A 75 0.39 -7.30 9.25
N THR A 76 1.70 -7.11 9.22
CA THR A 76 2.35 -5.79 9.41
C THR A 76 2.98 -5.23 8.14
N LEU A 77 2.78 -5.87 6.98
CA LEU A 77 3.38 -5.44 5.72
C LEU A 77 2.50 -4.40 5.01
N ILE A 78 2.19 -3.35 5.71
CA ILE A 78 1.37 -2.22 5.25
C ILE A 78 1.82 -0.96 5.98
N GLY A 79 1.75 0.18 5.31
CA GLY A 79 2.07 1.47 5.90
C GLY A 79 1.44 2.61 5.13
N ASN A 80 1.22 3.73 5.81
CA ASN A 80 0.68 4.95 5.22
C ASN A 80 1.65 6.10 5.36
N ALA A 81 1.90 6.80 4.26
CA ALA A 81 2.81 7.93 4.24
C ALA A 81 2.32 9.04 3.31
N LYS A 82 2.88 10.23 3.52
CA LYS A 82 2.78 11.33 2.59
C LYS A 82 3.99 11.29 1.67
N TRP A 83 3.75 11.14 0.38
CA TRP A 83 4.79 11.06 -0.65
C TRP A 83 4.84 12.37 -1.42
N LEU A 84 6.03 12.79 -1.80
CA LEU A 84 6.26 13.94 -2.67
C LEU A 84 6.86 13.45 -3.98
N GLY A 85 6.30 13.85 -5.11
CA GLY A 85 6.84 13.45 -6.41
C GLY A 85 6.13 14.09 -7.59
N TYR A 86 6.44 13.57 -8.78
CA TYR A 86 5.86 14.06 -10.02
C TYR A 86 4.87 13.05 -10.58
N PRO A 87 3.69 13.48 -11.07
CA PRO A 87 2.70 12.57 -11.64
C PRO A 87 3.27 11.74 -12.80
N VAL A 88 3.19 10.42 -12.70
CA VAL A 88 3.68 9.52 -13.77
C VAL A 88 2.90 9.74 -15.06
N ARG A 89 1.59 10.03 -14.96
CA ARG A 89 0.77 10.32 -16.15
C ARG A 89 1.34 11.46 -16.98
N SER A 90 1.92 12.48 -16.34
CA SER A 90 2.51 13.63 -17.04
C SER A 90 3.79 13.24 -17.79
N LEU A 91 4.59 12.33 -17.24
CA LEU A 91 5.74 11.76 -17.94
C LEU A 91 5.29 10.94 -19.17
N LEU A 92 4.24 10.14 -19.00
CA LEU A 92 3.70 9.31 -20.09
C LEU A 92 3.01 10.17 -21.16
N GLU A 93 2.31 11.23 -20.80
CA GLU A 93 1.75 12.19 -21.77
C GLU A 93 2.85 12.77 -22.68
N ARG A 94 3.99 13.12 -22.10
CA ARG A 94 5.15 13.59 -22.85
C ARG A 94 5.69 12.51 -23.79
N ALA A 95 5.77 11.27 -23.32
CA ALA A 95 6.29 10.14 -24.09
C ALA A 95 5.35 9.71 -25.22
N ARG A 96 4.05 9.95 -25.08
CA ARG A 96 3.01 9.53 -26.03
C ARG A 96 3.02 8.03 -26.28
N PRO A 97 2.46 7.23 -25.35
CA PRO A 97 2.40 5.78 -25.52
C PRO A 97 1.67 5.36 -26.80
N ASP A 98 2.15 4.26 -27.41
CA ASP A 98 1.44 3.61 -28.49
C ASP A 98 0.05 3.14 -28.01
N PRO A 99 -1.03 3.33 -28.80
CA PRO A 99 -2.37 2.85 -28.41
C PRO A 99 -2.47 1.35 -28.13
N ASP A 100 -1.57 0.55 -28.67
CA ASP A 100 -1.53 -0.90 -28.44
C ASP A 100 -0.81 -1.28 -27.14
N ALA A 101 -0.14 -0.35 -26.48
CA ALA A 101 0.53 -0.61 -25.21
C ALA A 101 -0.47 -0.75 -24.07
N ASP A 102 -0.21 -1.66 -23.13
CA ASP A 102 -1.09 -1.92 -21.99
C ASP A 102 -0.34 -2.06 -20.65
N MET A 103 0.98 -1.92 -20.68
CA MET A 103 1.81 -2.16 -19.50
C MET A 103 3.04 -1.26 -19.49
N VAL A 104 3.48 -0.88 -18.30
CA VAL A 104 4.78 -0.25 -18.06
C VAL A 104 5.62 -1.18 -17.21
N LEU A 105 6.77 -1.59 -17.75
CA LEU A 105 7.78 -2.35 -17.02
C LEU A 105 8.77 -1.37 -16.39
N SER A 106 8.72 -1.24 -15.08
CA SER A 106 9.70 -0.44 -14.33
C SER A 106 10.86 -1.31 -13.90
N ARG A 107 12.06 -0.75 -13.94
CA ARG A 107 13.30 -1.44 -13.56
C ARG A 107 14.04 -0.66 -12.51
N SER A 108 14.46 -1.37 -11.47
CA SER A 108 15.34 -0.88 -10.42
C SER A 108 16.82 -1.02 -10.82
N VAL A 109 17.67 -0.25 -10.19
CA VAL A 109 19.14 -0.37 -10.36
C VAL A 109 19.69 -1.73 -9.96
N ASP A 110 19.00 -2.47 -9.10
CA ASP A 110 19.38 -3.84 -8.69
C ASP A 110 18.84 -4.94 -9.61
N GLY A 111 18.14 -4.56 -10.67
CA GLY A 111 17.57 -5.48 -11.66
C GLY A 111 16.15 -5.94 -11.39
N PHE A 112 15.55 -5.60 -10.24
CA PHE A 112 14.14 -5.87 -9.98
C PHE A 112 13.26 -5.20 -11.04
N THR A 113 12.17 -5.89 -11.44
CA THR A 113 11.19 -5.34 -12.37
C THR A 113 9.77 -5.50 -11.82
N ALA A 114 8.93 -4.53 -12.15
CA ALA A 114 7.50 -4.58 -11.87
C ALA A 114 6.71 -4.24 -13.14
N SER A 115 5.64 -5.00 -13.38
CA SER A 115 4.75 -4.77 -14.52
C SER A 115 3.47 -4.11 -14.05
N THR A 116 3.31 -2.82 -14.35
CA THR A 116 2.15 -2.03 -13.95
C THR A 116 1.20 -1.89 -15.12
N PRO A 117 -0.12 -2.13 -14.96
CA PRO A 117 -1.08 -1.81 -16.00
C PRO A 117 -0.96 -0.34 -16.41
N LEU A 118 -0.86 -0.06 -17.70
CA LEU A 118 -0.69 1.31 -18.20
C LEU A 118 -1.83 2.21 -17.73
N GLU A 119 -3.06 1.72 -17.70
CA GLU A 119 -4.22 2.48 -17.23
C GLU A 119 -4.07 2.97 -15.78
N ALA A 120 -3.41 2.19 -14.92
CA ALA A 120 -3.18 2.56 -13.53
C ALA A 120 -2.24 3.76 -13.37
N LEU A 121 -1.44 4.04 -14.39
CA LEU A 121 -0.51 5.17 -14.42
C LEU A 121 -1.07 6.38 -15.18
N THR A 122 -2.18 6.22 -15.89
CA THR A 122 -2.76 7.27 -16.77
C THR A 122 -4.19 7.66 -16.41
N ASP A 123 -4.86 6.88 -15.56
CA ASP A 123 -6.20 7.20 -15.08
C ASP A 123 -6.21 8.31 -14.02
N GLY A 124 -7.33 8.50 -13.34
CA GLY A 124 -7.48 9.57 -12.36
C GLY A 124 -6.75 9.36 -11.02
N ARG A 125 -6.09 8.22 -10.80
CA ARG A 125 -5.37 7.97 -9.55
C ARG A 125 -4.05 8.73 -9.51
N ASN A 126 -3.61 9.06 -8.30
CA ASN A 126 -2.42 9.87 -8.08
C ASN A 126 -1.16 9.01 -8.01
N ALA A 127 -0.82 8.35 -9.13
CA ALA A 127 0.45 7.62 -9.27
C ALA A 127 1.60 8.61 -9.48
N ILE A 128 2.64 8.52 -8.66
CA ILE A 128 3.77 9.46 -8.70
C ILE A 128 5.12 8.76 -8.76
N LEU A 129 6.07 9.45 -9.34
CA LEU A 129 7.50 9.20 -9.18
C LEU A 129 7.96 9.98 -7.96
N ALA A 130 8.07 9.29 -6.82
CA ALA A 130 8.30 9.91 -5.52
C ALA A 130 9.79 10.16 -5.27
N VAL A 131 10.08 11.31 -4.69
CA VAL A 131 11.43 11.72 -4.25
C VAL A 131 11.47 12.00 -2.75
N GLY A 132 10.31 12.14 -2.11
CA GLY A 132 10.19 12.43 -0.68
C GLY A 132 9.15 11.57 0.01
N MET A 133 9.30 11.41 1.33
CA MET A 133 8.46 10.59 2.19
C MET A 133 8.35 11.25 3.56
N ASN A 134 7.13 11.61 3.95
CA ASN A 134 6.85 12.24 5.25
C ASN A 134 7.73 13.49 5.51
N ASP A 135 7.76 14.42 4.55
CA ASP A 135 8.48 15.70 4.61
C ASP A 135 10.02 15.58 4.63
N GLU A 136 10.56 14.43 4.28
CA GLU A 136 11.99 14.18 4.18
C GLU A 136 12.33 13.60 2.80
N PRO A 137 13.59 13.70 2.34
CA PRO A 137 14.03 12.88 1.21
C PRO A 137 13.75 11.40 1.49
N LEU A 138 13.54 10.60 0.45
CA LEU A 138 13.38 9.16 0.63
C LEU A 138 14.56 8.59 1.42
N PRO A 139 14.34 7.82 2.49
CA PRO A 139 15.40 7.00 3.06
C PRO A 139 15.98 6.06 2.01
N ILE A 140 17.25 5.71 2.11
CA ILE A 140 17.94 4.83 1.15
C ILE A 140 17.18 3.50 1.00
N GLU A 141 16.79 2.89 2.10
CA GLU A 141 16.07 1.61 2.13
C GLU A 141 14.65 1.70 1.55
N HIS A 142 14.10 2.91 1.40
CA HIS A 142 12.79 3.15 0.81
C HIS A 142 12.84 3.69 -0.61
N GLY A 143 14.02 3.68 -1.24
CA GLY A 143 14.14 3.89 -2.67
C GLY A 143 14.83 5.18 -3.11
N PHE A 144 15.53 5.90 -2.21
CA PHE A 144 16.29 7.10 -2.62
C PHE A 144 17.20 6.80 -3.83
N PRO A 145 17.28 7.63 -4.89
CA PRO A 145 16.69 8.96 -4.97
C PRO A 145 15.23 9.01 -5.42
N ALA A 146 14.72 7.99 -6.12
CA ALA A 146 13.33 8.00 -6.60
C ALA A 146 12.73 6.60 -6.65
N ARG A 147 11.42 6.53 -6.41
CA ARG A 147 10.63 5.32 -6.46
C ARG A 147 9.24 5.57 -7.04
N LEU A 148 8.58 4.49 -7.45
CA LEU A 148 7.16 4.57 -7.82
C LEU A 148 6.26 4.38 -6.60
N VAL A 149 5.17 5.14 -6.57
CA VAL A 149 4.06 4.99 -5.63
C VAL A 149 2.76 5.05 -6.42
N VAL A 150 2.02 3.94 -6.45
CA VAL A 150 0.79 3.81 -7.22
C VAL A 150 -0.35 3.38 -6.27
N PRO A 151 -1.35 4.24 -6.05
CA PRO A 151 -2.48 3.88 -5.20
C PRO A 151 -3.24 2.66 -5.72
N GLY A 152 -3.63 1.76 -4.82
CA GLY A 152 -4.52 0.66 -5.11
C GLY A 152 -3.88 -0.61 -5.66
N LEU A 153 -2.57 -0.64 -5.88
CA LEU A 153 -1.85 -1.82 -6.35
C LEU A 153 -0.83 -2.31 -5.32
N TYR A 154 -0.74 -3.63 -5.15
CA TYR A 154 0.35 -4.22 -4.35
C TYR A 154 1.72 -3.84 -4.93
N GLY A 155 2.70 -3.72 -4.03
CA GLY A 155 4.02 -3.19 -4.39
C GLY A 155 4.77 -3.98 -5.44
N TYR A 156 4.54 -5.31 -5.56
CA TYR A 156 5.26 -6.14 -6.54
C TYR A 156 4.94 -5.79 -8.00
N VAL A 157 3.83 -5.09 -8.26
CA VAL A 157 3.43 -4.63 -9.60
C VAL A 157 3.50 -3.12 -9.75
N SER A 158 4.01 -2.37 -8.75
CA SER A 158 3.84 -0.92 -8.78
C SER A 158 4.88 -0.10 -8.06
N ALA A 159 5.57 -0.65 -7.07
CA ALA A 159 6.33 0.15 -6.11
C ALA A 159 7.83 -0.01 -6.26
N THR A 160 8.33 -0.03 -7.49
CA THR A 160 9.76 -0.16 -7.77
C THR A 160 10.56 0.95 -7.09
N LYS A 161 11.49 0.55 -6.22
CA LYS A 161 12.45 1.43 -5.55
C LYS A 161 13.71 1.57 -6.39
N TRP A 162 14.45 2.66 -6.20
CA TRP A 162 15.69 2.91 -6.97
C TRP A 162 15.45 2.77 -8.46
N VAL A 163 14.37 3.36 -8.94
CA VAL A 163 13.90 3.18 -10.32
C VAL A 163 14.82 3.89 -11.31
N GLU A 164 15.22 3.20 -12.38
CA GLU A 164 16.09 3.75 -13.41
C GLU A 164 15.47 3.76 -14.80
N SER A 165 14.38 3.01 -15.03
CA SER A 165 13.70 3.03 -16.32
C SER A 165 12.23 2.66 -16.23
N LEU A 166 11.45 3.25 -17.14
CA LEU A 166 10.06 2.91 -17.41
C LEU A 166 9.97 2.52 -18.90
N GLU A 167 9.68 1.25 -19.16
CA GLU A 167 9.47 0.77 -20.51
C GLU A 167 7.97 0.59 -20.76
N VAL A 168 7.43 1.36 -21.69
CA VAL A 168 6.05 1.17 -22.16
C VAL A 168 6.02 -0.03 -23.10
N THR A 169 5.20 -1.02 -22.77
CA THR A 169 5.19 -2.30 -23.53
C THR A 169 3.82 -2.97 -23.39
N ARG A 170 3.77 -4.28 -23.52
CA ARG A 170 2.56 -5.10 -23.42
C ARG A 170 2.79 -6.27 -22.48
N PHE A 171 1.72 -6.71 -21.80
CA PHE A 171 1.78 -7.91 -20.96
C PHE A 171 2.15 -9.17 -21.74
N ASP A 172 1.83 -9.22 -23.02
CA ASP A 172 2.17 -10.36 -23.89
C ASP A 172 3.63 -10.34 -24.42
N ARG A 173 4.39 -9.29 -24.11
CA ARG A 173 5.79 -9.12 -24.57
C ARG A 173 6.82 -9.18 -23.48
N ALA A 174 6.44 -8.91 -22.24
CA ALA A 174 7.36 -8.86 -21.12
C ALA A 174 6.70 -9.33 -19.83
N ARG A 175 7.49 -9.94 -18.96
CA ARG A 175 7.06 -10.39 -17.63
C ARG A 175 8.01 -9.83 -16.58
N ALA A 176 7.45 -9.42 -15.44
CA ALA A 176 8.21 -8.89 -14.31
C ALA A 176 8.76 -10.01 -13.43
N TYR A 177 9.65 -9.63 -12.50
CA TYR A 177 10.35 -10.53 -11.60
C TYR A 177 9.43 -11.51 -10.87
N TRP A 178 8.41 -11.01 -10.16
CA TRP A 178 7.52 -11.86 -9.37
C TRP A 178 6.44 -12.55 -10.18
N THR A 179 5.94 -11.92 -11.27
CA THR A 179 4.99 -12.58 -12.17
C THR A 179 5.60 -13.82 -12.81
N ASP A 180 6.85 -13.73 -13.19
CA ASP A 180 7.60 -14.86 -13.75
C ASP A 180 7.78 -16.00 -12.73
N ARG A 181 7.60 -15.72 -11.44
CA ARG A 181 7.72 -16.65 -10.32
C ARG A 181 6.37 -17.09 -9.74
N GLY A 182 5.29 -16.89 -10.48
CA GLY A 182 3.97 -17.42 -10.14
C GLY A 182 3.00 -16.47 -9.44
N TRP A 183 3.39 -15.21 -9.17
CA TRP A 183 2.46 -14.21 -8.68
C TRP A 183 1.59 -13.67 -9.80
N SER A 184 0.36 -13.27 -9.48
CA SER A 184 -0.59 -12.80 -10.47
C SER A 184 -0.09 -11.57 -11.21
N GLU A 185 -0.41 -11.48 -12.50
CA GLU A 185 0.00 -10.40 -13.38
C GLU A 185 -0.56 -9.04 -12.95
N ARG A 186 -1.74 -9.05 -12.33
CA ARG A 186 -2.39 -7.87 -11.78
C ARG A 186 -2.54 -8.03 -10.28
N GLY A 187 -2.28 -6.95 -9.55
CA GLY A 187 -2.23 -6.98 -8.09
C GLY A 187 -3.03 -5.87 -7.44
N PRO A 188 -4.35 -5.76 -7.66
CA PRO A 188 -5.15 -4.79 -6.93
C PRO A 188 -5.19 -5.16 -5.45
N ILE A 189 -5.01 -4.16 -4.59
CA ILE A 189 -5.06 -4.36 -3.14
C ILE A 189 -6.48 -4.72 -2.73
N LYS A 190 -6.61 -5.82 -1.98
CA LYS A 190 -7.89 -6.32 -1.52
C LYS A 190 -8.39 -5.55 -0.29
N LEU A 191 -9.70 -5.45 -0.14
CA LEU A 191 -10.37 -4.92 1.04
C LEU A 191 -9.97 -5.73 2.26
N GLN A 192 -9.44 -5.07 3.29
CA GLN A 192 -8.95 -5.72 4.50
C GLN A 192 -9.20 -4.84 5.74
N SER A 193 -9.17 -5.47 6.90
CA SER A 193 -9.20 -4.83 8.20
C SER A 193 -8.32 -5.57 9.19
N ARG A 194 -7.92 -4.90 10.25
CA ARG A 194 -7.00 -5.45 11.25
C ARG A 194 -7.33 -4.91 12.62
N ILE A 195 -7.30 -5.79 13.63
CA ILE A 195 -7.39 -5.41 15.04
C ILE A 195 -5.97 -5.17 15.56
N ASP A 196 -5.71 -3.96 16.05
CA ASP A 196 -4.45 -3.60 16.68
C ASP A 196 -4.54 -3.63 18.21
N VAL A 197 -5.70 -3.29 18.73
CA VAL A 197 -5.98 -3.22 20.18
C VAL A 197 -7.23 -4.03 20.49
N PRO A 198 -7.18 -4.96 21.44
CA PRO A 198 -6.02 -5.40 22.24
C PRO A 198 -4.95 -6.07 21.39
N ARG A 199 -3.69 -6.00 21.84
CA ARG A 199 -2.57 -6.67 21.19
C ARG A 199 -2.63 -8.18 21.44
N LYS A 200 -2.06 -8.96 20.52
CA LYS A 200 -1.91 -10.39 20.70
C LYS A 200 -1.16 -10.70 21.98
N GLY A 201 -1.75 -11.55 22.80
CA GLY A 201 -1.16 -11.94 24.09
C GLY A 201 -1.28 -10.92 25.21
N GLN A 202 -1.94 -9.80 24.97
CA GLN A 202 -2.21 -8.81 26.01
C GLN A 202 -3.33 -9.31 26.91
N GLY A 203 -3.05 -9.40 28.22
CA GLY A 203 -4.10 -9.61 29.23
C GLY A 203 -4.83 -8.33 29.52
N LEU A 204 -6.15 -8.40 29.68
CA LEU A 204 -6.99 -7.27 30.03
C LEU A 204 -7.63 -7.48 31.39
N SER A 205 -7.87 -6.39 32.12
CA SER A 205 -8.75 -6.39 33.28
C SER A 205 -10.21 -6.24 32.84
N ALA A 206 -11.14 -6.90 33.53
CA ALA A 206 -12.56 -6.73 33.28
C ALA A 206 -12.97 -5.26 33.45
N GLY A 207 -13.92 -4.81 32.66
CA GLY A 207 -14.44 -3.46 32.66
C GLY A 207 -14.30 -2.75 31.33
N ASP A 208 -14.31 -1.43 31.36
CA ASP A 208 -14.25 -0.61 30.16
C ASP A 208 -12.95 -0.83 29.39
N ALA A 209 -13.08 -1.15 28.11
CA ALA A 209 -11.98 -1.39 27.20
C ALA A 209 -12.32 -0.82 25.81
N VAL A 210 -11.37 -0.88 24.89
CA VAL A 210 -11.57 -0.48 23.52
C VAL A 210 -11.00 -1.55 22.58
N ILE A 211 -11.73 -1.79 21.49
CA ILE A 211 -11.25 -2.57 20.35
C ILE A 211 -10.98 -1.57 19.24
N ALA A 212 -9.79 -1.58 18.67
CA ALA A 212 -9.40 -0.61 17.66
C ALA A 212 -8.45 -1.21 16.63
N GLY A 213 -8.44 -0.62 15.45
CA GLY A 213 -7.59 -1.06 14.37
C GLY A 213 -7.64 -0.16 13.16
N VAL A 214 -7.25 -0.70 12.02
CA VAL A 214 -7.24 -0.03 10.73
C VAL A 214 -7.98 -0.86 9.69
N ALA A 215 -8.46 -0.19 8.64
CA ALA A 215 -9.09 -0.83 7.48
C ALA A 215 -8.71 -0.06 6.23
N TRP A 216 -8.67 -0.75 5.08
CA TRP A 216 -8.25 -0.15 3.84
C TRP A 216 -8.89 -0.80 2.62
N HIS A 217 -9.12 -0.01 1.61
CA HIS A 217 -9.49 -0.39 0.26
C HIS A 217 -9.15 0.78 -0.66
N GLN A 218 -7.87 0.91 -0.96
CA GLN A 218 -7.34 2.08 -1.66
C GLN A 218 -8.03 2.28 -3.00
N GLY A 219 -8.37 3.53 -3.31
CA GLY A 219 -9.10 3.93 -4.50
C GLY A 219 -10.62 3.84 -4.38
N VAL A 220 -11.13 3.04 -3.45
CA VAL A 220 -12.56 2.87 -3.18
C VAL A 220 -12.98 3.57 -1.90
N GLY A 221 -12.22 3.36 -0.83
CA GLY A 221 -12.52 3.87 0.51
C GLY A 221 -13.35 2.92 1.35
N ILE A 222 -13.40 3.19 2.65
CA ILE A 222 -14.09 2.38 3.65
C ILE A 222 -15.41 3.04 4.05
N ALA A 223 -16.51 2.32 3.91
CA ALA A 223 -17.83 2.75 4.35
C ALA A 223 -18.12 2.40 5.80
N GLY A 224 -17.57 1.27 6.28
CA GLY A 224 -17.80 0.84 7.65
C GLY A 224 -16.90 -0.32 8.05
N VAL A 225 -16.77 -0.51 9.37
CA VAL A 225 -16.12 -1.66 9.98
C VAL A 225 -17.05 -2.20 11.05
N GLU A 226 -17.22 -3.52 11.07
CA GLU A 226 -17.99 -4.22 12.08
C GLU A 226 -17.07 -5.12 12.90
N VAL A 227 -17.41 -5.28 14.18
CA VAL A 227 -16.69 -6.11 15.13
C VAL A 227 -17.64 -7.09 15.78
N GLN A 228 -17.21 -8.34 15.91
CA GLN A 228 -17.94 -9.39 16.61
C GLN A 228 -17.13 -9.84 17.81
N VAL A 229 -17.78 -9.92 18.97
CA VAL A 229 -17.24 -10.50 20.19
C VAL A 229 -17.88 -11.86 20.36
N ASP A 230 -17.05 -12.92 20.33
CA ASP A 230 -17.48 -14.32 20.40
C ASP A 230 -18.50 -14.65 19.30
N GLU A 231 -19.62 -15.28 19.64
CA GLU A 231 -20.72 -15.56 18.69
C GLU A 231 -21.85 -14.53 18.77
N GLY A 232 -21.57 -13.36 19.36
CA GLY A 232 -22.56 -12.29 19.52
C GLY A 232 -22.86 -11.54 18.21
N PRO A 233 -23.70 -10.51 18.29
CA PRO A 233 -24.04 -9.72 17.10
C PRO A 233 -22.83 -8.93 16.61
N TRP A 234 -22.82 -8.68 15.29
CA TRP A 234 -21.88 -7.73 14.71
C TRP A 234 -22.26 -6.32 15.12
N GLN A 235 -21.26 -5.55 15.59
CA GLN A 235 -21.44 -4.18 16.05
C GLN A 235 -20.66 -3.23 15.13
N GLU A 236 -21.28 -2.13 14.76
CA GLU A 236 -20.65 -1.10 13.96
C GLU A 236 -19.63 -0.32 14.78
N ALA A 237 -18.39 -0.28 14.31
CA ALA A 237 -17.34 0.53 14.89
C ALA A 237 -17.41 1.98 14.37
N ALA A 238 -16.90 2.91 15.16
CA ALA A 238 -16.75 4.30 14.72
C ALA A 238 -15.52 4.43 13.84
N LEU A 239 -15.65 5.07 12.68
CA LEU A 239 -14.53 5.41 11.80
C LEU A 239 -13.97 6.78 12.18
N ALA A 240 -12.65 6.88 12.24
CA ALA A 240 -11.99 8.17 12.33
C ALA A 240 -12.10 8.91 10.99
N THR A 241 -11.88 10.22 11.00
CA THR A 241 -11.78 11.00 9.76
C THR A 241 -10.59 10.51 8.95
N THR A 242 -10.84 10.07 7.73
CA THR A 242 -9.80 9.61 6.80
C THR A 242 -9.16 10.79 6.07
N ILE A 243 -7.91 10.62 5.62
CA ILE A 243 -7.22 11.61 4.79
C ILE A 243 -7.83 11.57 3.37
N SER A 244 -7.95 10.38 2.79
CA SER A 244 -8.53 10.15 1.47
C SER A 244 -8.94 8.69 1.30
N ASP A 245 -9.53 8.36 0.14
CA ASP A 245 -9.86 6.97 -0.19
C ASP A 245 -8.62 6.13 -0.57
N ASP A 246 -7.45 6.76 -0.71
CA ASP A 246 -6.19 6.08 -0.98
C ASP A 246 -5.43 5.69 0.29
N THR A 247 -5.95 6.04 1.45
CA THR A 247 -5.33 5.76 2.74
C THR A 247 -6.18 4.83 3.59
N TRP A 248 -5.52 4.15 4.51
CA TRP A 248 -6.24 3.42 5.55
C TRP A 248 -6.99 4.36 6.49
N VAL A 249 -7.95 3.80 7.22
CA VAL A 249 -8.73 4.54 8.22
C VAL A 249 -8.65 3.82 9.55
N GLN A 250 -8.47 4.57 10.62
CA GLN A 250 -8.58 4.05 11.97
C GLN A 250 -10.04 3.86 12.36
N TRP A 251 -10.31 2.84 13.15
CA TRP A 251 -11.65 2.57 13.70
C TRP A 251 -11.55 2.16 15.17
N SER A 252 -12.62 2.33 15.90
CA SER A 252 -12.69 1.96 17.31
C SER A 252 -14.11 1.57 17.74
N LEU A 253 -14.19 0.67 18.72
CA LEU A 253 -15.45 0.26 19.34
C LEU A 253 -15.24 0.17 20.85
N PRO A 254 -16.00 0.94 21.67
CA PRO A 254 -16.03 0.72 23.11
C PRO A 254 -16.54 -0.68 23.42
N TRP A 255 -15.90 -1.34 24.37
CA TRP A 255 -16.24 -2.70 24.75
C TRP A 255 -16.19 -2.84 26.28
N THR A 256 -17.24 -3.40 26.88
CA THR A 256 -17.21 -3.81 28.26
C THR A 256 -16.69 -5.24 28.31
N ALA A 257 -15.41 -5.38 28.68
CA ALA A 257 -14.73 -6.65 28.73
C ALA A 257 -15.20 -7.44 29.97
N THR A 258 -15.69 -8.65 29.74
CA THR A 258 -16.09 -9.56 30.82
C THR A 258 -15.01 -10.60 31.04
N GLU A 259 -14.87 -11.07 32.29
CA GLU A 259 -13.88 -12.10 32.65
C GLU A 259 -14.02 -13.34 31.77
N GLY A 260 -12.88 -13.91 31.36
CA GLY A 260 -12.81 -15.11 30.54
C GLY A 260 -12.07 -14.90 29.22
N ALA A 261 -12.09 -15.94 28.41
CA ALA A 261 -11.49 -15.93 27.06
C ALA A 261 -12.51 -15.44 26.02
N HIS A 262 -12.07 -14.55 25.13
CA HIS A 262 -12.91 -14.01 24.07
C HIS A 262 -12.22 -14.11 22.72
N LEU A 263 -13.01 -14.27 21.67
CA LEU A 263 -12.57 -14.18 20.28
C LEU A 263 -13.19 -12.93 19.64
N LEU A 264 -12.35 -12.01 19.23
CA LEU A 264 -12.75 -10.81 18.51
C LEU A 264 -12.52 -11.01 17.02
N ARG A 265 -13.47 -10.55 16.19
CA ARG A 265 -13.34 -10.54 14.73
C ARG A 265 -13.67 -9.15 14.20
N CYS A 266 -13.02 -8.74 13.14
CA CYS A 266 -13.39 -7.52 12.41
C CYS A 266 -13.56 -7.81 10.93
N ARG A 267 -14.43 -7.00 10.29
CA ARG A 267 -14.63 -7.01 8.85
C ARG A 267 -14.99 -5.61 8.35
N ALA A 268 -14.48 -5.26 7.19
CA ALA A 268 -14.74 -3.96 6.59
C ALA A 268 -15.71 -4.06 5.42
N THR A 269 -16.39 -2.96 5.13
CA THR A 269 -17.20 -2.76 3.93
C THR A 269 -16.67 -1.55 3.18
N GLY A 270 -16.42 -1.72 1.88
CA GLY A 270 -15.98 -0.62 1.02
C GLY A 270 -17.13 0.31 0.65
N LYS A 271 -16.80 1.51 0.19
CA LYS A 271 -17.79 2.47 -0.32
C LYS A 271 -18.54 1.96 -1.57
N ASP A 272 -18.01 0.95 -2.24
CA ASP A 272 -18.67 0.24 -3.34
C ASP A 272 -19.72 -0.79 -2.88
N GLY A 273 -19.91 -0.94 -1.56
CA GLY A 273 -20.82 -1.90 -0.96
C GLY A 273 -20.26 -3.31 -0.79
N LEU A 274 -19.03 -3.57 -1.25
CA LEU A 274 -18.39 -4.87 -1.08
C LEU A 274 -17.99 -5.08 0.38
N ARG A 275 -18.44 -6.21 0.96
CA ARG A 275 -18.05 -6.62 2.31
C ARG A 275 -16.87 -7.57 2.22
N GLN A 276 -15.92 -7.42 3.15
CA GLN A 276 -14.76 -8.31 3.27
C GLN A 276 -15.22 -9.76 3.45
N THR A 277 -14.70 -10.66 2.60
CA THR A 277 -15.07 -12.09 2.64
C THR A 277 -14.54 -12.79 3.88
N PRO A 278 -15.31 -13.73 4.47
CA PRO A 278 -14.81 -14.59 5.53
C PRO A 278 -13.88 -15.70 5.00
N ASP A 279 -13.87 -15.97 3.70
CA ASP A 279 -13.14 -17.06 3.09
C ASP A 279 -11.63 -16.80 3.21
N ARG A 280 -10.92 -17.73 3.86
CA ARG A 280 -9.49 -17.61 4.09
C ARG A 280 -8.71 -18.06 2.86
N ALA A 281 -7.76 -17.21 2.45
CA ALA A 281 -6.78 -17.53 1.43
C ALA A 281 -5.39 -17.04 1.85
N ALA A 282 -4.36 -17.81 1.50
CA ALA A 282 -2.97 -17.42 1.69
C ALA A 282 -2.60 -16.26 0.75
N PRO A 283 -1.50 -15.53 1.00
CA PRO A 283 -1.07 -14.42 0.16
C PRO A 283 -0.87 -14.77 -1.31
N ALA A 284 -0.28 -15.92 -1.61
CA ALA A 284 -0.07 -16.33 -3.00
C ALA A 284 -1.37 -16.81 -3.64
N PRO A 285 -1.67 -16.47 -4.92
CA PRO A 285 -0.84 -15.69 -5.86
C PRO A 285 -1.20 -14.20 -5.95
N ASP A 286 -2.21 -13.70 -5.26
CA ASP A 286 -2.76 -12.37 -5.49
C ASP A 286 -3.21 -11.62 -4.22
N GLY A 287 -2.78 -12.08 -3.05
CA GLY A 287 -3.08 -11.46 -1.76
C GLY A 287 -4.03 -12.28 -0.89
N ALA A 288 -3.82 -12.23 0.42
CA ALA A 288 -4.60 -12.94 1.43
C ALA A 288 -6.04 -12.42 1.51
N THR A 289 -6.96 -13.32 1.91
CA THR A 289 -8.35 -12.98 2.24
C THR A 289 -8.75 -13.59 3.57
N GLY A 290 -9.87 -13.13 4.12
CA GLY A 290 -10.45 -13.58 5.39
C GLY A 290 -10.53 -12.45 6.41
N TRP A 291 -11.27 -12.71 7.48
CA TRP A 291 -11.41 -11.76 8.59
C TRP A 291 -10.25 -11.89 9.57
N HIS A 292 -9.79 -10.78 10.12
CA HIS A 292 -8.80 -10.82 11.20
C HIS A 292 -9.45 -11.18 12.51
N GLU A 293 -8.85 -12.10 13.25
CA GLU A 293 -9.29 -12.59 14.55
C GLU A 293 -8.26 -12.29 15.64
N ARG A 294 -8.74 -12.02 16.86
CA ARG A 294 -7.91 -11.75 18.02
C ARG A 294 -8.44 -12.49 19.24
N PHE A 295 -7.65 -13.39 19.80
CA PHE A 295 -7.95 -14.01 21.08
C PHE A 295 -7.51 -13.10 22.23
N VAL A 296 -8.38 -12.94 23.22
CA VAL A 296 -8.14 -12.09 24.38
C VAL A 296 -8.52 -12.82 25.66
N GLN A 297 -7.65 -12.74 26.65
CA GLN A 297 -7.94 -13.22 28.01
C GLN A 297 -8.23 -12.03 28.91
N VAL A 298 -9.38 -12.04 29.56
CA VAL A 298 -9.83 -10.98 30.50
C VAL A 298 -9.85 -11.57 31.91
N PHE A 299 -9.21 -10.87 32.85
CA PHE A 299 -9.08 -11.27 34.24
C PHE A 299 -9.95 -10.44 35.18
#